data_b06fc0f9e348723ef6288897f094f65a
#
_entry.id   b06fc0f9e348723ef6288897f094f65a
#
_cell.length_a   1.000
_cell.length_b   1.000
_cell.length_c   1.000
_cell.angle_alpha   90.00
_cell.angle_beta   90.00
_cell.angle_gamma   90.00
#
_symmetry.space_group_name_H-M   'P 1'
#
loop_
_entity.id
_entity.type
_entity.pdbx_description
1 polymer ?
#
loop_
_entity_poly.entity_id
_entity_poly.type
_entity_poly.pdbx_seq_one_letter_code
_entity_poly.pdbx_strand_id
1 'polypeptide(L)'
;MTLLGTALRPAATRVMLLGSGELGKEVAIECQRLGVEVIAVDRYANAPAMHVAHRSHVIDMLDGNALRALIAEEKPDFVVPEIEAIATEMLVALEQEGQRVVPCATAAKLTMNREGIRRLAAEELQLPTSSYRFAGDKAAFLQAVEKIGYPCIIKPVMSSSGKGQSFIRDSSTLDQAWDYAQQGGRAGAGRVIVEGVVKFDFEITLLTVSAVDGVYFCDPIGHRQEDGDYRESWQPQQMSALALARAQEIARKTVLALGGYGLFGVELFVCGDEVIFSEVSPRPHDTGMVTLISQDLSEFALHVRAFLGLPVGGIRQYGPAASAVILPQLTSQNVTFYNVEGAVGAGLQVRLFGKPEIDGSRRLGVALATGENVDEAVARAKIAATAVKVTG
;
A
#
# COMPACT_ATOMS: atom_id res chain seq x y z
N MET A 1 -21.63 9.92 -17.89
CA MET A 1 -21.49 11.25 -17.25
C MET A 1 -21.41 11.03 -15.75
N THR A 2 -20.28 11.42 -15.14
CA THR A 2 -20.08 11.29 -13.68
C THR A 2 -20.75 12.48 -13.00
N LEU A 3 -21.55 12.21 -11.95
CA LEU A 3 -22.25 13.22 -11.18
C LEU A 3 -21.68 13.20 -9.75
N LEU A 4 -21.18 14.34 -9.29
CA LEU A 4 -20.67 14.51 -7.93
C LEU A 4 -21.56 15.51 -7.17
N GLY A 5 -22.07 15.07 -6.03
CA GLY A 5 -22.88 15.91 -5.14
C GLY A 5 -21.99 16.58 -4.08
N THR A 6 -22.35 17.83 -3.75
CA THR A 6 -21.62 18.64 -2.75
C THR A 6 -21.75 18.02 -1.35
N ALA A 7 -20.64 17.94 -0.63
CA ALA A 7 -20.57 17.44 0.74
C ALA A 7 -21.57 18.13 1.69
N LEU A 8 -22.07 17.39 2.67
CA LEU A 8 -23.03 17.83 3.69
C LEU A 8 -24.37 18.29 3.13
N ARG A 9 -24.74 17.83 1.95
CA ARG A 9 -26.04 18.07 1.30
C ARG A 9 -26.76 16.74 1.03
N PRO A 10 -28.08 16.74 0.83
CA PRO A 10 -28.83 15.51 0.58
C PRO A 10 -28.32 14.68 -0.61
N ALA A 11 -27.78 15.35 -1.65
CA ALA A 11 -27.22 14.71 -2.83
C ALA A 11 -25.70 14.53 -2.76
N ALA A 12 -25.07 14.59 -1.56
CA ALA A 12 -23.64 14.44 -1.41
C ALA A 12 -23.15 13.10 -1.96
N THR A 13 -22.04 13.12 -2.69
CA THR A 13 -21.27 11.91 -2.97
C THR A 13 -20.45 11.56 -1.74
N ARG A 14 -20.65 10.37 -1.17
CA ARG A 14 -20.05 9.93 0.10
C ARG A 14 -19.04 8.82 -0.12
N VAL A 15 -17.86 9.00 0.43
CA VAL A 15 -16.78 8.02 0.44
C VAL A 15 -16.48 7.62 1.88
N MET A 16 -16.53 6.32 2.18
CA MET A 16 -16.15 5.75 3.46
C MET A 16 -14.78 5.08 3.33
N LEU A 17 -13.78 5.61 4.04
CA LEU A 17 -12.44 5.02 4.10
C LEU A 17 -12.38 3.98 5.22
N LEU A 18 -11.99 2.76 4.90
CA LEU A 18 -11.71 1.69 5.87
C LEU A 18 -10.21 1.58 6.09
N GLY A 19 -9.74 2.22 7.15
CA GLY A 19 -8.35 2.55 7.41
C GLY A 19 -8.14 4.05 7.26
N SER A 20 -7.75 4.69 8.36
CA SER A 20 -7.64 6.16 8.44
C SER A 20 -6.21 6.58 8.76
N GLY A 21 -5.22 5.81 8.29
CA GLY A 21 -3.79 6.10 8.41
C GLY A 21 -3.33 7.27 7.53
N GLU A 22 -2.03 7.36 7.33
CA GLU A 22 -1.39 8.41 6.52
C GLU A 22 -1.83 8.39 5.05
N LEU A 23 -1.97 7.22 4.44
CA LEU A 23 -2.43 7.09 3.05
C LEU A 23 -3.91 7.48 2.95
N GLY A 24 -4.74 6.98 3.86
CA GLY A 24 -6.15 7.37 3.95
C GLY A 24 -6.35 8.88 4.15
N LYS A 25 -5.45 9.56 4.87
CA LYS A 25 -5.50 11.03 5.01
C LYS A 25 -5.31 11.74 3.67
N GLU A 26 -4.34 11.34 2.87
CA GLU A 26 -4.12 11.93 1.55
C GLU A 26 -5.28 11.61 0.58
N VAL A 27 -5.86 10.40 0.64
CA VAL A 27 -7.09 10.06 -0.11
C VAL A 27 -8.25 10.96 0.31
N ALA A 28 -8.44 11.18 1.62
CA ALA A 28 -9.48 12.08 2.13
C ALA A 28 -9.29 13.52 1.60
N ILE A 29 -8.07 14.04 1.60
CA ILE A 29 -7.74 15.37 1.08
C ILE A 29 -8.09 15.46 -0.41
N GLU A 30 -7.73 14.45 -1.21
CA GLU A 30 -8.05 14.44 -2.64
C GLU A 30 -9.56 14.32 -2.90
N CYS A 31 -10.30 13.55 -2.11
CA CYS A 31 -11.76 13.54 -2.16
C CYS A 31 -12.35 14.94 -1.90
N GLN A 32 -11.86 15.64 -0.87
CA GLN A 32 -12.33 16.98 -0.54
C GLN A 32 -12.01 18.02 -1.62
N ARG A 33 -10.89 17.89 -2.36
CA ARG A 33 -10.58 18.76 -3.51
C ARG A 33 -11.67 18.68 -4.59
N LEU A 34 -12.39 17.57 -4.67
CA LEU A 34 -13.50 17.35 -5.59
C LEU A 34 -14.88 17.59 -4.95
N GLY A 35 -14.94 18.10 -3.73
CA GLY A 35 -16.18 18.37 -3.01
C GLY A 35 -16.91 17.13 -2.47
N VAL A 36 -16.22 15.98 -2.43
CA VAL A 36 -16.76 14.69 -1.99
C VAL A 36 -16.77 14.64 -0.46
N GLU A 37 -17.82 14.10 0.12
CA GLU A 37 -17.97 13.90 1.56
C GLU A 37 -17.22 12.66 2.01
N VAL A 38 -16.36 12.80 3.03
CA VAL A 38 -15.50 11.72 3.53
C VAL A 38 -15.92 11.29 4.93
N ILE A 39 -16.04 9.98 5.10
CA ILE A 39 -16.28 9.30 6.38
C ILE A 39 -15.06 8.44 6.67
N ALA A 40 -14.32 8.73 7.74
CA ALA A 40 -13.10 8.03 8.12
C ALA A 40 -13.38 6.97 9.18
N VAL A 41 -12.96 5.73 8.94
CA VAL A 41 -13.17 4.61 9.87
C VAL A 41 -11.84 3.98 10.23
N ASP A 42 -11.59 3.77 11.52
CA ASP A 42 -10.41 3.06 12.00
C ASP A 42 -10.72 2.35 13.33
N ARG A 43 -9.80 1.52 13.82
CA ARG A 43 -9.89 0.80 15.09
C ARG A 43 -9.55 1.68 16.30
N TYR A 44 -8.97 2.86 16.09
CA TYR A 44 -8.58 3.80 17.15
C TYR A 44 -8.98 5.23 16.80
N ALA A 45 -9.24 6.02 17.83
CA ALA A 45 -9.64 7.42 17.68
C ALA A 45 -8.47 8.31 17.23
N ASN A 46 -8.81 9.44 16.61
CA ASN A 46 -7.84 10.45 16.16
C ASN A 46 -6.81 9.91 15.16
N ALA A 47 -7.20 8.89 14.35
CA ALA A 47 -6.38 8.44 13.24
C ALA A 47 -6.19 9.57 12.20
N PRO A 48 -5.07 9.63 11.49
CA PRO A 48 -4.70 10.73 10.59
C PRO A 48 -5.80 11.25 9.65
N ALA A 49 -6.55 10.37 9.00
CA ALA A 49 -7.63 10.78 8.09
C ALA A 49 -8.83 11.37 8.83
N MET A 50 -9.05 11.01 10.10
CA MET A 50 -10.15 11.56 10.91
C MET A 50 -10.00 13.08 11.14
N HIS A 51 -8.77 13.60 11.08
CA HIS A 51 -8.51 15.03 11.24
C HIS A 51 -9.01 15.89 10.08
N VAL A 52 -9.22 15.26 8.91
CA VAL A 52 -9.61 15.94 7.68
C VAL A 52 -10.91 15.40 7.10
N ALA A 53 -11.51 14.38 7.68
CA ALA A 53 -12.81 13.84 7.25
C ALA A 53 -13.98 14.70 7.76
N HIS A 54 -15.14 14.57 7.13
CA HIS A 54 -16.37 15.23 7.58
C HIS A 54 -16.99 14.56 8.81
N ARG A 55 -16.84 13.23 8.90
CA ARG A 55 -17.24 12.39 10.04
C ARG A 55 -16.23 11.28 10.27
N SER A 56 -16.22 10.73 11.47
CA SER A 56 -15.34 9.61 11.78
C SER A 56 -16.00 8.63 12.75
N HIS A 57 -15.63 7.35 12.61
CA HIS A 57 -16.10 6.26 13.47
C HIS A 57 -14.94 5.37 13.90
N VAL A 58 -15.05 4.86 15.11
CA VAL A 58 -14.11 3.89 15.68
C VAL A 58 -14.82 2.56 15.85
N ILE A 59 -14.44 1.57 15.06
CA ILE A 59 -14.97 0.21 15.12
C ILE A 59 -13.86 -0.82 14.93
N ASP A 60 -14.10 -2.06 15.35
CA ASP A 60 -13.31 -3.18 14.87
C ASP A 60 -13.77 -3.54 13.45
N MET A 61 -12.97 -3.21 12.45
CA MET A 61 -13.29 -3.48 11.04
C MET A 61 -13.19 -4.97 10.68
N LEU A 62 -12.68 -5.82 11.57
CA LEU A 62 -12.74 -7.29 11.43
C LEU A 62 -14.10 -7.84 11.87
N ASP A 63 -14.89 -7.08 12.65
CA ASP A 63 -16.29 -7.42 12.93
C ASP A 63 -17.17 -7.04 11.72
N GLY A 64 -17.52 -8.04 10.93
CA GLY A 64 -18.36 -7.85 9.74
C GLY A 64 -19.74 -7.30 10.06
N ASN A 65 -20.32 -7.59 11.24
CA ASN A 65 -21.63 -7.07 11.63
C ASN A 65 -21.56 -5.58 11.98
N ALA A 66 -20.54 -5.18 12.73
CA ALA A 66 -20.29 -3.77 13.03
C ALA A 66 -20.05 -2.96 11.74
N LEU A 67 -19.25 -3.51 10.81
CA LEU A 67 -18.98 -2.91 9.52
C LEU A 67 -20.26 -2.75 8.67
N ARG A 68 -21.09 -3.78 8.57
CA ARG A 68 -22.37 -3.74 7.85
C ARG A 68 -23.33 -2.70 8.47
N ALA A 69 -23.43 -2.67 9.79
CA ALA A 69 -24.29 -1.73 10.49
C ALA A 69 -23.89 -0.28 10.20
N LEU A 70 -22.60 0.03 10.27
CA LEU A 70 -22.07 1.36 9.97
C LEU A 70 -22.30 1.77 8.51
N ILE A 71 -22.07 0.87 7.55
CA ILE A 71 -22.33 1.14 6.13
C ILE A 71 -23.84 1.41 5.90
N ALA A 72 -24.71 0.66 6.55
CA ALA A 72 -26.16 0.87 6.46
C ALA A 72 -26.62 2.20 7.09
N GLU A 73 -25.96 2.67 8.15
CA GLU A 73 -26.22 3.96 8.80
C GLU A 73 -25.76 5.12 7.91
N GLU A 74 -24.50 5.11 7.49
CA GLU A 74 -23.85 6.20 6.76
C GLU A 74 -24.20 6.26 5.27
N LYS A 75 -24.58 5.14 4.69
CA LYS A 75 -24.99 4.98 3.27
C LYS A 75 -23.97 5.61 2.31
N PRO A 76 -22.69 5.19 2.35
CA PRO A 76 -21.70 5.71 1.43
C PRO A 76 -21.95 5.24 0.00
N ASP A 77 -21.64 6.09 -0.98
CA ASP A 77 -21.64 5.69 -2.39
C ASP A 77 -20.48 4.74 -2.70
N PHE A 78 -19.35 4.94 -2.00
CA PHE A 78 -18.12 4.14 -2.16
C PHE A 78 -17.56 3.75 -0.82
N VAL A 79 -17.18 2.48 -0.69
CA VAL A 79 -16.40 1.93 0.42
C VAL A 79 -14.99 1.66 -0.07
N VAL A 80 -13.98 2.30 0.54
CA VAL A 80 -12.59 2.31 0.08
C VAL A 80 -11.69 1.69 1.15
N PRO A 81 -11.28 0.42 0.99
CA PRO A 81 -10.29 -0.21 1.85
C PRO A 81 -8.90 0.42 1.69
N GLU A 82 -8.31 0.84 2.79
CA GLU A 82 -6.97 1.42 2.86
C GLU A 82 -5.98 0.59 3.69
N ILE A 83 -6.48 -0.46 4.34
CA ILE A 83 -5.69 -1.43 5.11
C ILE A 83 -6.18 -2.85 4.87
N GLU A 84 -5.38 -3.84 5.32
CA GLU A 84 -5.73 -5.26 5.14
C GLU A 84 -6.56 -5.84 6.29
N ALA A 85 -6.65 -5.17 7.45
CA ALA A 85 -7.37 -5.68 8.63
C ALA A 85 -8.87 -5.34 8.56
N ILE A 86 -9.58 -5.95 7.60
CA ILE A 86 -11.00 -5.71 7.31
C ILE A 86 -11.72 -7.04 7.08
N ALA A 87 -13.00 -7.13 7.44
CA ALA A 87 -13.87 -8.27 7.17
C ALA A 87 -14.22 -8.34 5.66
N THR A 88 -13.29 -8.82 4.83
CA THR A 88 -13.44 -8.84 3.36
C THR A 88 -14.58 -9.70 2.86
N GLU A 89 -14.94 -10.77 3.57
CA GLU A 89 -16.13 -11.59 3.23
C GLU A 89 -17.41 -10.76 3.35
N MET A 90 -17.47 -9.84 4.32
CA MET A 90 -18.59 -8.92 4.46
C MET A 90 -18.61 -7.91 3.32
N LEU A 91 -17.45 -7.40 2.88
CA LEU A 91 -17.39 -6.51 1.71
C LEU A 91 -17.86 -7.20 0.44
N VAL A 92 -17.50 -8.48 0.23
CA VAL A 92 -17.99 -9.28 -0.91
C VAL A 92 -19.51 -9.42 -0.87
N ALA A 93 -20.10 -9.71 0.30
CA ALA A 93 -21.55 -9.80 0.45
C ALA A 93 -22.25 -8.46 0.16
N LEU A 94 -21.70 -7.35 0.68
CA LEU A 94 -22.25 -6.02 0.45
C LEU A 94 -22.14 -5.59 -1.02
N GLU A 95 -21.05 -5.95 -1.70
CA GLU A 95 -20.89 -5.67 -3.14
C GLU A 95 -21.93 -6.42 -3.98
N GLN A 96 -22.24 -7.68 -3.63
CA GLN A 96 -23.32 -8.45 -4.26
C GLN A 96 -24.72 -7.83 -4.02
N GLU A 97 -24.89 -7.09 -2.93
CA GLU A 97 -26.09 -6.33 -2.61
C GLU A 97 -26.13 -4.93 -3.29
N GLY A 98 -25.07 -4.57 -4.05
CA GLY A 98 -24.99 -3.34 -4.83
C GLY A 98 -24.14 -2.22 -4.20
N GLN A 99 -23.49 -2.45 -3.06
CA GLN A 99 -22.52 -1.50 -2.50
C GLN A 99 -21.26 -1.43 -3.38
N ARG A 100 -20.84 -0.23 -3.75
CA ARG A 100 -19.58 -0.06 -4.48
C ARG A 100 -18.39 -0.16 -3.52
N VAL A 101 -17.52 -1.15 -3.76
CA VAL A 101 -16.25 -1.34 -3.05
C VAL A 101 -15.10 -1.04 -4.01
N VAL A 102 -14.02 -0.42 -3.54
CA VAL A 102 -12.90 0.08 -4.36
C VAL A 102 -11.64 -0.75 -4.11
N PRO A 103 -10.92 -1.18 -5.16
CA PRO A 103 -11.34 -1.18 -6.58
C PRO A 103 -12.50 -2.15 -6.83
N CYS A 104 -12.56 -3.25 -6.08
CA CYS A 104 -13.69 -4.16 -5.89
C CYS A 104 -13.41 -5.06 -4.67
N ALA A 105 -14.46 -5.64 -4.09
CA ALA A 105 -14.33 -6.48 -2.89
C ALA A 105 -13.48 -7.74 -3.12
N THR A 106 -13.56 -8.32 -4.33
CA THR A 106 -12.74 -9.49 -4.71
C THR A 106 -11.25 -9.14 -4.76
N ALA A 107 -10.88 -7.97 -5.29
CA ALA A 107 -9.49 -7.52 -5.29
C ALA A 107 -8.96 -7.36 -3.86
N ALA A 108 -9.71 -6.69 -2.98
CA ALA A 108 -9.35 -6.55 -1.57
C ALA A 108 -9.17 -7.91 -0.88
N LYS A 109 -10.09 -8.86 -1.11
CA LYS A 109 -10.01 -10.21 -0.54
C LYS A 109 -8.82 -11.01 -1.05
N LEU A 110 -8.56 -11.01 -2.36
CA LEU A 110 -7.47 -11.77 -2.96
C LEU A 110 -6.09 -11.26 -2.51
N THR A 111 -5.90 -9.96 -2.46
CA THR A 111 -4.61 -9.36 -2.12
C THR A 111 -4.28 -9.45 -0.62
N MET A 112 -5.28 -9.56 0.24
CA MET A 112 -5.08 -9.85 1.66
C MET A 112 -4.59 -11.28 1.93
N ASN A 113 -4.79 -12.19 0.99
CA ASN A 113 -4.41 -13.59 1.07
C ASN A 113 -3.28 -13.90 0.08
N ARG A 114 -2.04 -14.03 0.60
CA ARG A 114 -0.87 -14.36 -0.24
C ARG A 114 -1.06 -15.63 -1.07
N GLU A 115 -1.84 -16.61 -0.61
CA GLU A 115 -2.15 -17.80 -1.41
C GLU A 115 -3.03 -17.42 -2.62
N GLY A 116 -4.07 -16.63 -2.41
CA GLY A 116 -4.97 -16.20 -3.47
C GLY A 116 -4.24 -15.42 -4.57
N ILE A 117 -3.50 -14.39 -4.19
CA ILE A 117 -2.79 -13.55 -5.18
C ILE A 117 -1.64 -14.31 -5.84
N ARG A 118 -0.91 -15.18 -5.12
CA ARG A 118 0.16 -15.98 -5.69
C ARG A 118 -0.36 -16.98 -6.72
N ARG A 119 -1.48 -17.65 -6.45
CA ARG A 119 -2.11 -18.57 -7.40
C ARG A 119 -2.64 -17.84 -8.62
N LEU A 120 -3.32 -16.72 -8.43
CA LEU A 120 -3.75 -15.86 -9.54
C LEU A 120 -2.56 -15.51 -10.44
N ALA A 121 -1.47 -14.99 -9.88
CA ALA A 121 -0.30 -14.57 -10.66
C ALA A 121 0.39 -15.75 -11.36
N ALA A 122 0.72 -16.82 -10.62
CA ALA A 122 1.55 -17.91 -11.12
C ALA A 122 0.78 -18.97 -11.92
N GLU A 123 -0.44 -19.34 -11.47
CA GLU A 123 -1.16 -20.49 -12.02
C GLU A 123 -2.19 -20.05 -13.07
N GLU A 124 -2.92 -18.94 -12.85
CA GLU A 124 -3.94 -18.46 -13.78
C GLU A 124 -3.37 -17.52 -14.86
N LEU A 125 -2.58 -16.52 -14.44
CA LEU A 125 -2.00 -15.53 -15.35
C LEU A 125 -0.65 -15.97 -15.94
N GLN A 126 -0.04 -17.04 -15.41
CA GLN A 126 1.25 -17.58 -15.82
C GLN A 126 2.37 -16.53 -15.84
N LEU A 127 2.34 -15.61 -14.84
CA LEU A 127 3.35 -14.59 -14.69
C LEU A 127 4.62 -15.18 -14.06
N PRO A 128 5.80 -14.65 -14.39
CA PRO A 128 7.03 -14.98 -13.67
C PRO A 128 6.89 -14.63 -12.18
N THR A 129 7.09 -15.60 -11.30
CA THR A 129 7.07 -15.43 -9.84
C THR A 129 8.26 -16.17 -9.22
N SER A 130 8.59 -15.89 -7.95
CA SER A 130 9.46 -16.78 -7.18
C SER A 130 8.89 -18.19 -7.15
N SER A 131 9.75 -19.22 -7.07
CA SER A 131 9.29 -20.58 -6.75
C SER A 131 8.64 -20.58 -5.36
N TYR A 132 7.54 -21.32 -5.18
CA TYR A 132 6.81 -21.29 -3.92
C TYR A 132 6.14 -22.62 -3.59
N ARG A 133 5.85 -22.82 -2.29
CA ARG A 133 5.02 -23.89 -1.74
C ARG A 133 4.21 -23.39 -0.56
N PHE A 134 2.96 -23.84 -0.45
CA PHE A 134 2.14 -23.57 0.73
C PHE A 134 2.17 -24.76 1.69
N ALA A 135 2.17 -24.49 2.98
CA ALA A 135 2.13 -25.51 4.03
C ALA A 135 1.11 -25.13 5.11
N GLY A 136 0.25 -26.07 5.45
CA GLY A 136 -0.78 -25.90 6.48
C GLY A 136 -0.40 -26.45 7.86
N ASP A 137 0.67 -27.24 7.92
CA ASP A 137 1.21 -27.82 9.13
C ASP A 137 2.73 -27.95 9.06
N LYS A 138 3.36 -28.30 10.18
CA LYS A 138 4.83 -28.34 10.29
C LYS A 138 5.44 -29.42 9.40
N ALA A 139 4.77 -30.56 9.20
CA ALA A 139 5.31 -31.62 8.34
C ALA A 139 5.31 -31.18 6.87
N ALA A 140 4.22 -30.59 6.39
CA ALA A 140 4.13 -30.01 5.05
C ALA A 140 5.12 -28.85 4.87
N PHE A 141 5.36 -28.03 5.91
CA PHE A 141 6.34 -26.98 5.90
C PHE A 141 7.76 -27.50 5.67
N LEU A 142 8.19 -28.53 6.42
CA LEU A 142 9.52 -29.13 6.23
C LEU A 142 9.69 -29.70 4.82
N GLN A 143 8.66 -30.38 4.28
CA GLN A 143 8.66 -30.85 2.90
C GLN A 143 8.70 -29.71 1.87
N ALA A 144 8.02 -28.60 2.15
CA ALA A 144 8.06 -27.42 1.29
C ALA A 144 9.46 -26.82 1.25
N VAL A 145 10.13 -26.68 2.40
CA VAL A 145 11.52 -26.18 2.46
C VAL A 145 12.48 -27.13 1.74
N GLU A 146 12.34 -28.44 1.92
CA GLU A 146 13.19 -29.42 1.20
C GLU A 146 13.06 -29.28 -0.33
N LYS A 147 11.84 -29.05 -0.83
CA LYS A 147 11.59 -28.89 -2.26
C LYS A 147 12.03 -27.54 -2.83
N ILE A 148 11.91 -26.46 -2.07
CA ILE A 148 12.34 -25.12 -2.48
C ILE A 148 13.86 -24.99 -2.37
N GLY A 149 14.47 -25.59 -1.34
CA GLY A 149 15.89 -25.48 -1.04
C GLY A 149 16.25 -24.21 -0.29
N TYR A 150 17.56 -24.05 -0.03
CA TYR A 150 18.10 -22.88 0.66
C TYR A 150 18.90 -21.97 -0.29
N PRO A 151 18.93 -20.66 -0.04
CA PRO A 151 18.11 -19.93 0.94
C PRO A 151 16.64 -19.84 0.52
N CYS A 152 15.73 -19.71 1.52
CA CYS A 152 14.32 -19.51 1.27
C CYS A 152 13.73 -18.47 2.26
N ILE A 153 12.54 -17.98 1.95
CA ILE A 153 11.78 -17.03 2.78
C ILE A 153 10.49 -17.70 3.23
N ILE A 154 10.21 -17.59 4.53
CA ILE A 154 8.97 -18.07 5.13
C ILE A 154 8.10 -16.86 5.47
N LYS A 155 6.83 -16.90 5.08
CA LYS A 155 5.87 -15.84 5.42
C LYS A 155 4.53 -16.45 5.83
N PRO A 156 3.82 -15.90 6.83
CA PRO A 156 2.41 -16.22 7.03
C PRO A 156 1.60 -15.85 5.79
N VAL A 157 0.56 -16.62 5.47
CA VAL A 157 -0.31 -16.32 4.32
C VAL A 157 -1.06 -14.99 4.53
N MET A 158 -1.42 -14.67 5.77
CA MET A 158 -2.10 -13.43 6.12
C MET A 158 -1.26 -12.58 7.09
N SER A 159 -0.33 -11.82 6.56
CA SER A 159 0.47 -10.85 7.31
C SER A 159 0.89 -9.67 6.42
N SER A 160 1.30 -8.56 7.03
CA SER A 160 1.84 -7.40 6.33
C SER A 160 3.06 -6.84 7.06
N SER A 161 3.82 -5.97 6.39
CA SER A 161 4.99 -5.28 6.96
C SER A 161 6.01 -6.26 7.56
N GLY A 162 6.26 -7.38 6.89
CA GLY A 162 7.29 -8.35 7.29
C GLY A 162 7.01 -9.14 8.59
N LYS A 163 5.85 -8.95 9.25
CA LYS A 163 5.54 -9.66 10.50
C LYS A 163 5.44 -11.16 10.27
N GLY A 164 6.17 -11.94 11.08
CA GLY A 164 6.25 -13.40 10.95
C GLY A 164 7.11 -13.87 9.78
N GLN A 165 7.80 -12.99 9.06
CA GLN A 165 8.69 -13.33 7.96
C GLN A 165 10.07 -13.74 8.48
N SER A 166 10.64 -14.81 7.93
CA SER A 166 11.99 -15.28 8.23
C SER A 166 12.77 -15.58 6.96
N PHE A 167 14.03 -15.16 6.91
CA PHE A 167 14.98 -15.55 5.88
C PHE A 167 15.82 -16.74 6.38
N ILE A 168 15.76 -17.86 5.69
CA ILE A 168 16.33 -19.15 6.10
C ILE A 168 17.51 -19.48 5.20
N ARG A 169 18.70 -19.58 5.81
CA ARG A 169 19.94 -19.95 5.10
C ARG A 169 20.22 -21.44 5.12
N ASP A 170 19.80 -22.10 6.19
CA ASP A 170 20.01 -23.53 6.43
C ASP A 170 18.95 -24.09 7.39
N SER A 171 19.02 -25.37 7.72
CA SER A 171 18.02 -26.05 8.53
C SER A 171 18.02 -25.68 10.02
N SER A 172 19.01 -24.97 10.52
CA SER A 172 19.21 -24.74 11.97
C SER A 172 18.13 -23.86 12.61
N THR A 173 17.44 -23.03 11.81
CA THR A 173 16.44 -22.06 12.30
C THR A 173 15.00 -22.39 11.91
N LEU A 174 14.74 -23.57 11.33
CA LEU A 174 13.42 -23.92 10.81
C LEU A 174 12.32 -23.93 11.86
N ASP A 175 12.61 -24.48 13.05
CA ASP A 175 11.63 -24.52 14.13
C ASP A 175 11.24 -23.12 14.60
N GLN A 176 12.24 -22.27 14.79
CA GLN A 176 12.01 -20.87 15.19
C GLN A 176 11.24 -20.09 14.13
N ALA A 177 11.56 -20.32 12.84
CA ALA A 177 10.87 -19.65 11.73
C ALA A 177 9.40 -20.07 11.62
N TRP A 178 9.10 -21.36 11.81
CA TRP A 178 7.73 -21.85 11.88
C TRP A 178 6.96 -21.20 13.02
N ASP A 179 7.53 -21.23 14.25
CA ASP A 179 6.88 -20.68 15.44
C ASP A 179 6.66 -19.16 15.31
N TYR A 180 7.64 -18.44 14.76
CA TYR A 180 7.51 -17.01 14.50
C TYR A 180 6.44 -16.70 13.44
N ALA A 181 6.36 -17.50 12.39
CA ALA A 181 5.31 -17.35 11.38
C ALA A 181 3.89 -17.60 11.95
N GLN A 182 3.75 -18.53 12.92
CA GLN A 182 2.47 -18.77 13.58
C GLN A 182 2.03 -17.61 14.48
N GLN A 183 2.98 -16.85 15.06
CA GLN A 183 2.71 -15.69 15.91
C GLN A 183 2.45 -14.42 15.09
N GLY A 184 3.02 -14.31 13.88
CA GLY A 184 2.93 -13.12 13.03
C GLY A 184 1.66 -13.02 12.18
N GLY A 185 0.84 -14.07 12.12
CA GLY A 185 -0.38 -14.11 11.33
C GLY A 185 -1.51 -13.26 11.91
N ARG A 186 -2.15 -12.41 11.10
CA ARG A 186 -3.31 -11.57 11.53
C ARG A 186 -4.55 -12.40 11.83
N ALA A 187 -4.68 -13.58 11.23
CA ALA A 187 -5.80 -14.52 11.44
C ALA A 187 -5.45 -15.64 12.44
N GLY A 188 -4.38 -15.47 13.26
CA GLY A 188 -3.88 -16.50 14.17
C GLY A 188 -2.96 -17.51 13.48
N ALA A 189 -2.70 -18.64 14.16
CA ALA A 189 -1.90 -19.74 13.64
C ALA A 189 -2.53 -20.31 12.36
N GLY A 190 -1.74 -20.51 11.32
CA GLY A 190 -2.29 -20.91 10.03
C GLY A 190 -1.24 -21.30 9.00
N ARG A 191 -1.64 -21.23 7.75
CA ARG A 191 -0.81 -21.57 6.59
C ARG A 191 0.35 -20.59 6.41
N VAL A 192 1.46 -21.13 5.94
CA VAL A 192 2.62 -20.36 5.52
C VAL A 192 2.91 -20.59 4.03
N ILE A 193 3.58 -19.61 3.41
CA ILE A 193 4.23 -19.77 2.12
C ILE A 193 5.74 -19.89 2.34
N VAL A 194 6.37 -20.84 1.66
CA VAL A 194 7.82 -20.99 1.53
C VAL A 194 8.18 -20.53 0.13
N GLU A 195 9.02 -19.51 0.00
CA GLU A 195 9.41 -18.92 -1.27
C GLU A 195 10.91 -19.07 -1.50
N GLY A 196 11.31 -19.41 -2.73
CA GLY A 196 12.71 -19.31 -3.16
C GLY A 196 13.15 -17.85 -3.22
N VAL A 197 14.39 -17.60 -2.83
CA VAL A 197 14.98 -16.24 -2.89
C VAL A 197 15.23 -15.87 -4.35
N VAL A 198 14.68 -14.77 -4.77
CA VAL A 198 14.94 -14.15 -6.06
C VAL A 198 16.22 -13.32 -5.95
N LYS A 199 17.17 -13.54 -6.85
CA LYS A 199 18.33 -12.65 -7.02
C LYS A 199 17.90 -11.55 -7.99
N PHE A 200 17.91 -10.32 -7.56
CA PHE A 200 17.50 -9.16 -8.37
C PHE A 200 18.50 -8.01 -8.23
N ASP A 201 18.51 -7.13 -9.21
CA ASP A 201 19.34 -5.93 -9.19
C ASP A 201 18.68 -4.85 -8.32
N PHE A 202 17.35 -4.68 -8.47
CA PHE A 202 16.54 -3.77 -7.67
C PHE A 202 15.06 -4.20 -7.68
N GLU A 203 14.32 -3.69 -6.71
CA GLU A 203 12.87 -3.83 -6.59
C GLU A 203 12.19 -2.51 -6.98
N ILE A 204 11.05 -2.59 -7.66
CA ILE A 204 10.22 -1.43 -7.99
C ILE A 204 8.80 -1.61 -7.50
N THR A 205 8.16 -0.47 -7.21
CA THR A 205 6.71 -0.37 -7.19
C THR A 205 6.27 0.30 -8.50
N LEU A 206 5.46 -0.39 -9.29
CA LEU A 206 4.82 0.15 -10.47
C LEU A 206 3.36 0.51 -10.14
N LEU A 207 3.12 1.78 -9.81
CA LEU A 207 1.76 2.28 -9.59
C LEU A 207 0.97 2.20 -10.88
N THR A 208 -0.09 1.42 -10.86
CA THR A 208 -0.93 1.10 -12.01
C THR A 208 -2.36 1.51 -11.73
N VAL A 209 -2.94 2.31 -12.59
CA VAL A 209 -4.30 2.85 -12.44
C VAL A 209 -5.24 2.18 -13.42
N SER A 210 -6.29 1.53 -12.93
CA SER A 210 -7.44 1.10 -13.74
C SER A 210 -8.51 2.18 -13.67
N ALA A 211 -8.81 2.82 -14.79
CA ALA A 211 -9.77 3.90 -14.89
C ALA A 211 -10.76 3.69 -16.05
N VAL A 212 -11.81 4.51 -16.11
CA VAL A 212 -12.85 4.40 -17.14
C VAL A 212 -12.35 4.60 -18.57
N ASP A 213 -11.23 5.28 -18.73
CA ASP A 213 -10.58 5.60 -20.01
C ASP A 213 -9.35 4.75 -20.30
N GLY A 214 -9.01 3.78 -19.45
CA GLY A 214 -7.92 2.84 -19.69
C GLY A 214 -7.08 2.48 -18.47
N VAL A 215 -5.96 1.80 -18.74
CA VAL A 215 -4.94 1.46 -17.74
C VAL A 215 -3.73 2.35 -17.94
N TYR A 216 -3.33 3.06 -16.89
CA TYR A 216 -2.21 4.00 -16.86
C TYR A 216 -1.13 3.52 -15.89
N PHE A 217 0.11 3.90 -16.16
CA PHE A 217 1.26 3.62 -15.31
C PHE A 217 1.94 4.92 -14.91
N CYS A 218 2.28 5.05 -13.63
CA CYS A 218 3.28 6.02 -13.22
C CYS A 218 4.67 5.54 -13.67
N ASP A 219 5.65 6.43 -13.71
CA ASP A 219 7.03 5.99 -13.88
C ASP A 219 7.44 5.07 -12.71
N PRO A 220 8.30 4.08 -12.93
CA PRO A 220 8.70 3.13 -11.90
C PRO A 220 9.28 3.83 -10.67
N ILE A 221 8.89 3.36 -9.50
CA ILE A 221 9.38 3.86 -8.21
C ILE A 221 10.39 2.86 -7.66
N GLY A 222 11.64 3.29 -7.52
CA GLY A 222 12.63 2.57 -6.74
C GLY A 222 12.49 2.89 -5.26
N HIS A 223 12.86 1.94 -4.40
CA HIS A 223 12.76 2.15 -2.96
C HIS A 223 13.83 1.37 -2.21
N ARG A 224 14.09 1.78 -0.99
CA ARG A 224 14.91 1.06 -0.02
C ARG A 224 14.06 0.69 1.18
N GLN A 225 14.13 -0.57 1.54
CA GLN A 225 13.56 -1.10 2.77
C GLN A 225 14.67 -1.48 3.76
N GLU A 226 14.35 -1.46 5.04
CA GLU A 226 15.22 -1.92 6.11
C GLU A 226 14.36 -2.66 7.13
N ASP A 227 14.70 -3.91 7.40
CA ASP A 227 13.91 -4.82 8.24
C ASP A 227 12.45 -4.99 7.77
N GLY A 228 12.22 -4.94 6.46
CA GLY A 228 10.89 -5.03 5.85
C GLY A 228 10.06 -3.76 5.98
N ASP A 229 10.64 -2.65 6.43
CA ASP A 229 9.96 -1.37 6.53
C ASP A 229 10.54 -0.34 5.54
N TYR A 230 9.67 0.39 4.88
CA TYR A 230 10.00 1.43 3.92
C TYR A 230 10.81 2.56 4.58
N ARG A 231 11.89 2.98 3.95
CA ARG A 231 12.77 4.07 4.41
C ARG A 231 12.79 5.26 3.45
N GLU A 232 13.00 5.00 2.17
CA GLU A 232 13.01 6.01 1.13
C GLU A 232 12.51 5.43 -0.20
N SER A 233 11.93 6.28 -1.03
CA SER A 233 11.59 5.97 -2.42
C SER A 233 12.00 7.11 -3.33
N TRP A 234 12.16 6.79 -4.61
CA TRP A 234 12.52 7.76 -5.65
C TRP A 234 11.85 7.44 -6.97
N GLN A 235 11.66 8.45 -7.78
CA GLN A 235 11.05 8.37 -9.10
C GLN A 235 11.72 9.35 -10.07
N PRO A 236 12.06 8.88 -11.31
CA PRO A 236 11.90 7.53 -11.81
C PRO A 236 13.04 6.58 -11.41
N GLN A 237 12.74 5.30 -11.20
CA GLN A 237 13.76 4.27 -11.19
C GLN A 237 14.20 3.97 -12.62
N GLN A 238 15.48 4.14 -12.91
CA GLN A 238 16.03 3.82 -14.22
C GLN A 238 16.05 2.31 -14.46
N MET A 239 15.59 1.90 -15.63
CA MET A 239 15.59 0.51 -16.07
C MET A 239 15.60 0.45 -17.60
N SER A 240 15.89 -0.71 -18.18
CA SER A 240 15.86 -0.89 -19.63
C SER A 240 14.43 -0.75 -20.18
N ALA A 241 14.30 -0.33 -21.44
CA ALA A 241 12.99 -0.21 -22.09
C ALA A 241 12.28 -1.58 -22.16
N LEU A 242 13.04 -2.68 -22.28
CA LEU A 242 12.48 -4.03 -22.32
C LEU A 242 11.96 -4.46 -20.95
N ALA A 243 12.73 -4.22 -19.89
CA ALA A 243 12.27 -4.48 -18.52
C ALA A 243 11.03 -3.65 -18.18
N LEU A 244 10.99 -2.35 -18.55
CA LEU A 244 9.81 -1.50 -18.33
C LEU A 244 8.58 -2.05 -19.06
N ALA A 245 8.72 -2.46 -20.32
CA ALA A 245 7.61 -3.05 -21.09
C ALA A 245 7.09 -4.34 -20.43
N ARG A 246 7.99 -5.20 -19.93
CA ARG A 246 7.63 -6.42 -19.20
C ARG A 246 6.93 -6.11 -17.86
N ALA A 247 7.44 -5.14 -17.13
CA ALA A 247 6.82 -4.67 -15.87
C ALA A 247 5.39 -4.18 -16.11
N GLN A 248 5.19 -3.34 -17.13
CA GLN A 248 3.86 -2.83 -17.49
C GLN A 248 2.92 -3.95 -17.96
N GLU A 249 3.40 -4.95 -18.68
CA GLU A 249 2.58 -6.09 -19.11
C GLU A 249 2.15 -6.95 -17.93
N ILE A 250 3.06 -7.26 -16.99
CA ILE A 250 2.75 -7.98 -15.75
C ILE A 250 1.71 -7.22 -14.94
N ALA A 251 1.94 -5.93 -14.72
CA ALA A 251 1.04 -5.10 -13.94
C ALA A 251 -0.35 -4.97 -14.61
N ARG A 252 -0.40 -4.78 -15.93
CA ARG A 252 -1.66 -4.71 -16.69
C ARG A 252 -2.46 -6.00 -16.54
N LYS A 253 -1.86 -7.16 -16.73
CA LYS A 253 -2.52 -8.47 -16.60
C LYS A 253 -3.08 -8.64 -15.18
N THR A 254 -2.26 -8.34 -14.17
CA THR A 254 -2.65 -8.45 -12.76
C THR A 254 -3.84 -7.56 -12.42
N VAL A 255 -3.78 -6.28 -12.79
CA VAL A 255 -4.82 -5.30 -12.47
C VAL A 255 -6.13 -5.61 -13.19
N LEU A 256 -6.07 -6.02 -14.46
CA LEU A 256 -7.27 -6.41 -15.22
C LEU A 256 -7.92 -7.68 -14.65
N ALA A 257 -7.13 -8.64 -14.17
CA ALA A 257 -7.65 -9.87 -13.55
C ALA A 257 -8.28 -9.59 -12.18
N LEU A 258 -7.72 -8.66 -11.40
CA LEU A 258 -8.30 -8.24 -10.12
C LEU A 258 -9.60 -7.45 -10.32
N GLY A 259 -9.68 -6.66 -11.38
CA GLY A 259 -10.87 -5.88 -11.73
C GLY A 259 -11.07 -4.61 -10.91
N GLY A 260 -12.15 -3.90 -11.23
CA GLY A 260 -12.52 -2.64 -10.58
C GLY A 260 -11.74 -1.43 -11.07
N TYR A 261 -12.09 -0.26 -10.52
CA TYR A 261 -11.42 1.01 -10.81
C TYR A 261 -10.74 1.54 -9.56
N GLY A 262 -9.46 1.89 -9.69
CA GLY A 262 -8.63 2.38 -8.61
C GLY A 262 -7.15 2.32 -8.96
N LEU A 263 -6.33 2.61 -7.98
CA LEU A 263 -4.88 2.49 -8.09
C LEU A 263 -4.40 1.18 -7.44
N PHE A 264 -3.38 0.58 -8.04
CA PHE A 264 -2.74 -0.64 -7.58
C PHE A 264 -1.23 -0.42 -7.48
N GLY A 265 -0.65 -0.72 -6.33
CA GLY A 265 0.80 -0.78 -6.14
C GLY A 265 1.31 -2.17 -6.50
N VAL A 266 1.90 -2.34 -7.68
CA VAL A 266 2.43 -3.63 -8.14
C VAL A 266 3.93 -3.69 -7.84
N GLU A 267 4.35 -4.60 -6.98
CA GLU A 267 5.74 -4.79 -6.59
C GLU A 267 6.40 -5.85 -7.47
N LEU A 268 7.57 -5.51 -8.03
CA LEU A 268 8.26 -6.31 -9.02
C LEU A 268 9.77 -6.34 -8.73
N PHE A 269 10.37 -7.51 -8.84
CA PHE A 269 11.83 -7.68 -8.86
C PHE A 269 12.34 -7.56 -10.29
N VAL A 270 13.44 -6.83 -10.48
CA VAL A 270 14.09 -6.62 -11.78
C VAL A 270 15.49 -7.20 -11.74
N CYS A 271 15.81 -8.05 -12.73
CA CYS A 271 17.13 -8.64 -12.92
C CYS A 271 17.52 -8.52 -14.39
N GLY A 272 18.35 -7.54 -14.72
CA GLY A 272 18.61 -7.15 -16.10
C GLY A 272 17.31 -6.78 -16.82
N ASP A 273 16.97 -7.55 -17.84
CA ASP A 273 15.69 -7.41 -18.56
C ASP A 273 14.56 -8.28 -18.00
N GLU A 274 14.85 -9.21 -17.11
CA GLU A 274 13.82 -10.08 -16.52
C GLU A 274 13.08 -9.35 -15.41
N VAL A 275 11.75 -9.55 -15.36
CA VAL A 275 10.86 -8.95 -14.35
C VAL A 275 10.02 -10.06 -13.73
N ILE A 276 9.98 -10.07 -12.40
CA ILE A 276 9.32 -11.12 -11.61
C ILE A 276 8.30 -10.46 -10.70
N PHE A 277 7.06 -10.95 -10.74
CA PHE A 277 5.98 -10.49 -9.86
C PHE A 277 6.27 -10.89 -8.40
N SER A 278 6.18 -9.91 -7.51
CA SER A 278 6.32 -10.08 -6.05
C SER A 278 4.97 -10.04 -5.36
N GLU A 279 4.33 -8.87 -5.33
CA GLU A 279 3.07 -8.62 -4.61
C GLU A 279 2.25 -7.52 -5.31
N VAL A 280 0.99 -7.35 -4.93
CA VAL A 280 0.16 -6.23 -5.35
C VAL A 280 -0.75 -5.76 -4.21
N SER A 281 -0.85 -4.46 -4.03
CA SER A 281 -1.79 -3.79 -3.14
C SER A 281 -2.86 -3.07 -3.97
N PRO A 282 -4.17 -3.31 -3.77
CA PRO A 282 -5.26 -2.69 -4.54
C PRO A 282 -5.63 -1.32 -3.96
N ARG A 283 -4.64 -0.50 -3.63
CA ARG A 283 -4.74 0.78 -2.94
C ARG A 283 -3.44 1.58 -3.11
N PRO A 284 -3.41 2.87 -2.70
CA PRO A 284 -2.18 3.63 -2.59
C PRO A 284 -1.09 2.91 -1.79
N HIS A 285 0.15 3.13 -2.16
CA HIS A 285 1.32 2.41 -1.64
C HIS A 285 2.28 3.37 -0.93
N ASP A 286 2.87 2.95 0.19
CA ASP A 286 3.82 3.77 0.97
C ASP A 286 4.94 4.40 0.11
N THR A 287 5.47 3.64 -0.84
CA THR A 287 6.52 4.13 -1.76
C THR A 287 6.02 5.21 -2.69
N GLY A 288 4.71 5.24 -2.97
CA GLY A 288 4.06 6.22 -3.84
C GLY A 288 3.92 7.62 -3.25
N MET A 289 4.26 7.82 -1.96
CA MET A 289 4.32 9.16 -1.36
C MET A 289 5.20 10.13 -2.16
N VAL A 290 6.20 9.65 -2.89
CA VAL A 290 7.04 10.46 -3.78
C VAL A 290 6.22 11.16 -4.86
N THR A 291 5.09 10.60 -5.28
CA THR A 291 4.20 11.18 -6.31
C THR A 291 3.55 12.50 -5.88
N LEU A 292 3.54 12.82 -4.59
CA LEU A 292 3.09 14.11 -4.09
C LEU A 292 3.95 15.29 -4.57
N ILE A 293 5.16 15.04 -5.08
CA ILE A 293 6.07 16.07 -5.56
C ILE A 293 6.64 15.78 -6.96
N SER A 294 6.63 14.53 -7.41
CA SER A 294 7.26 14.10 -8.66
C SER A 294 6.38 14.27 -9.89
N GLN A 295 5.05 14.32 -9.75
CA GLN A 295 4.10 14.33 -10.86
C GLN A 295 2.88 15.23 -10.60
N ASP A 296 2.11 15.51 -11.64
CA ASP A 296 0.95 16.41 -11.58
C ASP A 296 -0.25 15.81 -10.83
N LEU A 297 -0.43 14.50 -10.89
CA LEU A 297 -1.45 13.75 -10.18
C LEU A 297 -0.77 12.77 -9.23
N SER A 298 -0.87 13.01 -7.93
CA SER A 298 -0.38 12.06 -6.94
C SER A 298 -1.09 10.71 -7.07
N GLU A 299 -0.51 9.66 -6.53
CA GLU A 299 -1.16 8.34 -6.46
C GLU A 299 -2.55 8.43 -5.83
N PHE A 300 -2.74 9.31 -4.86
CA PHE A 300 -4.02 9.55 -4.20
C PHE A 300 -5.03 10.23 -5.13
N ALA A 301 -4.60 11.23 -5.88
CA ALA A 301 -5.43 11.90 -6.89
C ALA A 301 -5.84 10.92 -8.00
N LEU A 302 -4.92 10.08 -8.44
CA LEU A 302 -5.17 9.03 -9.43
C LEU A 302 -6.17 8.01 -8.91
N HIS A 303 -6.02 7.54 -7.67
CA HIS A 303 -6.94 6.62 -7.02
C HIS A 303 -8.36 7.19 -6.94
N VAL A 304 -8.48 8.42 -6.42
CA VAL A 304 -9.77 9.11 -6.28
C VAL A 304 -10.44 9.35 -7.63
N ARG A 305 -9.70 9.81 -8.65
CA ARG A 305 -10.26 9.95 -10.01
C ARG A 305 -10.78 8.63 -10.55
N ALA A 306 -10.00 7.56 -10.43
CA ALA A 306 -10.36 6.26 -10.97
C ALA A 306 -11.66 5.73 -10.35
N PHE A 307 -11.77 5.65 -9.03
CA PHE A 307 -12.96 5.09 -8.41
C PHE A 307 -14.21 6.00 -8.53
N LEU A 308 -14.04 7.31 -8.64
CA LEU A 308 -15.16 8.21 -8.92
C LEU A 308 -15.64 8.13 -10.38
N GLY A 309 -14.99 7.33 -11.22
CA GLY A 309 -15.34 7.22 -12.65
C GLY A 309 -14.94 8.45 -13.46
N LEU A 310 -13.93 9.19 -13.03
CA LEU A 310 -13.34 10.28 -13.77
C LEU A 310 -12.19 9.77 -14.66
N PRO A 311 -11.96 10.37 -15.84
CA PRO A 311 -10.83 10.01 -16.68
C PRO A 311 -9.52 10.44 -16.07
N VAL A 312 -8.45 9.67 -16.31
CA VAL A 312 -7.07 10.03 -15.94
C VAL A 312 -6.47 10.91 -17.04
N GLY A 313 -6.64 10.54 -18.31
CA GLY A 313 -6.19 11.31 -19.48
C GLY A 313 -4.69 11.33 -19.69
N GLY A 314 -3.89 10.96 -18.69
CA GLY A 314 -2.43 10.94 -18.71
C GLY A 314 -1.82 11.36 -17.38
N ILE A 315 -0.55 11.04 -17.19
CA ILE A 315 0.24 11.37 -15.99
C ILE A 315 1.50 12.10 -16.46
N ARG A 316 1.74 13.30 -15.93
CA ARG A 316 2.90 14.08 -16.27
C ARG A 316 3.88 14.11 -15.11
N GLN A 317 5.08 13.57 -15.33
CA GLN A 317 6.17 13.68 -14.39
C GLN A 317 6.88 15.04 -14.53
N TYR A 318 7.26 15.64 -13.39
CA TYR A 318 7.96 16.92 -13.36
C TYR A 318 9.49 16.76 -13.43
N GLY A 319 10.02 15.65 -12.90
CA GLY A 319 11.44 15.37 -12.86
C GLY A 319 11.82 14.46 -11.69
N PRO A 320 13.11 14.21 -11.48
CA PRO A 320 13.58 13.35 -10.40
C PRO A 320 13.16 13.87 -9.03
N ALA A 321 12.61 12.97 -8.22
CA ALA A 321 12.17 13.30 -6.87
C ALA A 321 12.34 12.09 -5.94
N ALA A 322 12.33 12.36 -4.64
CA ALA A 322 12.42 11.33 -3.61
C ALA A 322 11.56 11.65 -2.39
N SER A 323 11.24 10.62 -1.65
CA SER A 323 10.59 10.65 -0.34
C SER A 323 11.47 9.94 0.67
N ALA A 324 11.62 10.49 1.88
CA ALA A 324 12.31 9.86 3.00
C ALA A 324 11.47 9.95 4.27
N VAL A 325 11.42 8.87 5.05
CA VAL A 325 10.56 8.79 6.23
C VAL A 325 11.13 9.58 7.42
N ILE A 326 10.25 10.23 8.17
CA ILE A 326 10.52 10.76 9.50
C ILE A 326 10.17 9.65 10.50
N LEU A 327 11.19 8.95 10.99
CA LEU A 327 11.06 7.73 11.79
C LEU A 327 11.78 7.88 13.14
N PRO A 328 11.19 8.58 14.10
CA PRO A 328 11.74 8.67 15.44
C PRO A 328 11.55 7.37 16.21
N GLN A 329 12.33 7.24 17.30
CA GLN A 329 12.18 6.16 18.27
C GLN A 329 11.96 6.77 19.66
N LEU A 330 10.73 6.73 20.13
CA LEU A 330 10.31 7.20 21.46
C LEU A 330 8.96 6.61 21.83
N THR A 331 8.54 6.80 23.08
CA THR A 331 7.18 6.49 23.54
C THR A 331 6.54 7.77 24.02
N SER A 332 5.40 8.18 23.41
CA SER A 332 4.66 9.38 23.79
C SER A 332 3.22 9.32 23.28
N GLN A 333 2.32 9.92 24.06
CA GLN A 333 0.94 10.24 23.68
C GLN A 333 0.75 11.72 23.32
N ASN A 334 1.84 12.51 23.29
CA ASN A 334 1.82 13.92 22.96
C ASN A 334 2.96 14.26 21.99
N VAL A 335 2.82 13.80 20.75
CA VAL A 335 3.85 13.96 19.71
C VAL A 335 3.94 15.41 19.26
N THR A 336 5.14 15.99 19.35
CA THR A 336 5.43 17.36 18.91
C THR A 336 6.61 17.36 17.95
N PHE A 337 6.50 18.16 16.88
CA PHE A 337 7.54 18.32 15.87
C PHE A 337 8.21 19.69 16.03
N TYR A 338 9.53 19.73 15.90
CA TYR A 338 10.30 20.98 15.85
C TYR A 338 11.37 20.95 14.76
N ASN A 339 11.90 22.11 14.39
CA ASN A 339 12.80 22.29 13.24
C ASN A 339 12.18 21.84 11.92
N VAL A 340 10.86 21.98 11.77
CA VAL A 340 10.13 21.61 10.54
C VAL A 340 10.53 22.52 9.36
N GLU A 341 10.96 23.74 9.65
CA GLU A 341 11.51 24.69 8.67
C GLU A 341 12.72 24.14 7.91
N GLY A 342 13.47 23.20 8.50
CA GLY A 342 14.57 22.49 7.84
C GLY A 342 14.12 21.50 6.76
N ALA A 343 12.83 21.19 6.68
CA ALA A 343 12.26 20.28 5.69
C ALA A 343 11.35 20.99 4.66
N VAL A 344 11.32 22.33 4.64
CA VAL A 344 10.51 23.11 3.70
C VAL A 344 11.38 24.12 2.95
N GLY A 345 11.07 24.34 1.67
CA GLY A 345 11.83 25.25 0.81
C GLY A 345 11.63 24.97 -0.67
N ALA A 346 12.45 25.56 -1.51
CA ALA A 346 12.39 25.33 -2.94
C ALA A 346 12.69 23.84 -3.28
N GLY A 347 11.68 23.14 -3.81
CA GLY A 347 11.76 21.71 -4.11
C GLY A 347 11.81 20.81 -2.87
N LEU A 348 11.44 21.32 -1.69
CA LEU A 348 11.28 20.56 -0.47
C LEU A 348 9.87 20.70 0.09
N GLN A 349 9.27 19.60 0.49
CA GLN A 349 7.97 19.54 1.15
C GLN A 349 8.02 18.51 2.30
N VAL A 350 7.13 18.66 3.26
CA VAL A 350 6.96 17.70 4.36
C VAL A 350 5.49 17.31 4.50
N ARG A 351 5.23 16.05 4.85
CA ARG A 351 3.92 15.56 5.29
C ARG A 351 4.07 15.02 6.69
N LEU A 352 3.43 15.68 7.65
CA LEU A 352 3.31 15.19 9.02
C LEU A 352 1.98 14.45 9.14
N PHE A 353 2.03 13.18 9.49
CA PHE A 353 0.85 12.32 9.42
C PHE A 353 -0.21 12.67 10.46
N GLY A 354 0.22 13.12 11.64
CA GLY A 354 -0.68 13.43 12.75
C GLY A 354 -1.11 12.18 13.51
N LYS A 355 -0.26 11.15 13.57
CA LYS A 355 -0.54 9.98 14.43
C LYS A 355 -0.58 10.43 15.89
N PRO A 356 -1.60 10.01 16.69
CA PRO A 356 -1.83 10.57 18.03
C PRO A 356 -0.78 10.14 19.05
N GLU A 357 -0.13 9.01 18.81
CA GLU A 357 0.83 8.41 19.72
C GLU A 357 1.94 7.69 18.99
N ILE A 358 3.03 7.45 19.68
CA ILE A 358 4.15 6.61 19.25
C ILE A 358 4.58 5.72 20.42
N ASP A 359 4.82 4.44 20.13
CA ASP A 359 5.46 3.48 21.01
C ASP A 359 6.58 2.75 20.26
N GLY A 360 7.82 3.01 20.67
CA GLY A 360 9.01 2.52 19.97
C GLY A 360 9.30 3.28 18.68
N SER A 361 9.35 2.58 17.55
CA SER A 361 9.62 3.15 16.22
C SER A 361 8.35 3.20 15.39
N ARG A 362 7.99 4.39 14.88
CA ARG A 362 6.80 4.60 14.04
C ARG A 362 7.05 5.72 13.04
N ARG A 363 6.67 5.51 11.78
CA ARG A 363 6.69 6.57 10.76
C ARG A 363 5.67 7.66 11.13
N LEU A 364 6.14 8.89 11.34
CA LEU A 364 5.31 10.03 11.72
C LEU A 364 5.17 11.07 10.61
N GLY A 365 5.92 10.92 9.54
CA GLY A 365 5.89 11.79 8.39
C GLY A 365 6.83 11.35 7.29
N VAL A 366 6.84 12.12 6.20
CA VAL A 366 7.81 12.03 5.11
C VAL A 366 8.28 13.41 4.72
N ALA A 367 9.57 13.53 4.39
CA ALA A 367 10.12 14.66 3.67
C ALA A 367 10.22 14.30 2.18
N LEU A 368 9.83 15.22 1.32
CA LEU A 368 9.79 15.07 -0.13
C LEU A 368 10.77 16.07 -0.75
N ALA A 369 11.55 15.64 -1.72
CA ALA A 369 12.51 16.50 -2.40
C ALA A 369 12.53 16.27 -3.91
N THR A 370 12.72 17.34 -4.69
CA THR A 370 13.13 17.27 -6.09
C THR A 370 14.65 17.43 -6.19
N GLY A 371 15.26 16.96 -7.28
CA GLY A 371 16.68 17.13 -7.57
C GLY A 371 16.94 17.17 -9.08
N GLU A 372 18.17 17.50 -9.49
CA GLU A 372 18.59 17.40 -10.89
C GLU A 372 18.69 15.94 -11.35
N ASN A 373 18.93 15.04 -10.41
CA ASN A 373 18.94 13.58 -10.59
C ASN A 373 18.40 12.90 -9.34
N VAL A 374 18.21 11.59 -9.42
CA VAL A 374 17.65 10.77 -8.33
C VAL A 374 18.53 10.80 -7.08
N ASP A 375 19.84 10.70 -7.23
CA ASP A 375 20.77 10.65 -6.10
C ASP A 375 20.72 11.95 -5.29
N GLU A 376 20.65 13.09 -5.96
CA GLU A 376 20.48 14.40 -5.31
C GLU A 376 19.12 14.48 -4.61
N ALA A 377 18.03 14.07 -5.28
CA ALA A 377 16.69 14.08 -4.68
C ALA A 377 16.65 13.24 -3.39
N VAL A 378 17.22 12.04 -3.43
CA VAL A 378 17.32 11.13 -2.25
C VAL A 378 18.15 11.77 -1.14
N ALA A 379 19.31 12.34 -1.46
CA ALA A 379 20.16 12.99 -0.46
C ALA A 379 19.42 14.17 0.20
N ARG A 380 18.75 15.02 -0.57
CA ARG A 380 17.96 16.16 -0.08
C ARG A 380 16.78 15.71 0.78
N ALA A 381 16.03 14.67 0.36
CA ALA A 381 14.90 14.14 1.13
C ALA A 381 15.36 13.59 2.49
N LYS A 382 16.51 12.86 2.53
CA LYS A 382 17.09 12.33 3.78
C LYS A 382 17.54 13.45 4.71
N ILE A 383 18.21 14.47 4.21
CA ILE A 383 18.62 15.65 5.00
C ILE A 383 17.39 16.31 5.60
N ALA A 384 16.36 16.57 4.79
CA ALA A 384 15.12 17.17 5.23
C ALA A 384 14.39 16.32 6.27
N ALA A 385 14.27 15.00 6.07
CA ALA A 385 13.64 14.10 7.04
C ALA A 385 14.41 14.08 8.37
N THR A 386 15.75 14.10 8.32
CA THR A 386 16.61 14.12 9.50
C THR A 386 16.58 15.46 10.25
N ALA A 387 16.30 16.57 9.54
CA ALA A 387 16.16 17.90 10.13
C ALA A 387 14.96 17.98 11.07
N VAL A 388 13.85 17.37 10.73
CA VAL A 388 12.65 17.31 11.58
C VAL A 388 12.94 16.47 12.82
N LYS A 389 12.76 17.07 13.98
CA LYS A 389 12.93 16.41 15.26
C LYS A 389 11.58 16.18 15.90
N VAL A 390 11.47 15.12 16.68
CA VAL A 390 10.23 14.74 17.38
C VAL A 390 10.50 14.62 18.86
N THR A 391 9.58 15.18 19.63
CA THR A 391 9.53 15.04 21.09
C THR A 391 8.13 14.63 21.53
N GLY A 392 7.99 14.22 22.76
CA GLY A 392 6.73 13.87 23.38
C GLY A 392 6.73 14.14 24.86
#